data_b47504e1f4543dee1b1ed78f802a4309
#
_entry.id   b47504e1f4543dee1b1ed78f802a4309
#
_cell.length_a   1.000
_cell.length_b   1.000
_cell.length_c   1.000
_cell.angle_alpha   90.00
_cell.angle_beta   90.00
_cell.angle_gamma   90.00
#
_symmetry.space_group_name_H-M   'P 1'
#
loop_
_entity.id
_entity.type
_entity.pdbx_description
1 polymer ?
#
loop_
_entity_poly.entity_id
_entity_poly.type
_entity_poly.pdbx_seq_one_letter_code
_entity_poly.pdbx_strand_id
1 'polypeptide(L)'
;MDRSIDRNINQLHPSKILDEMGISWNDNLETKTSKLYQKVSRVIPDIEWPFFAPYIEAINILKKEKGATILAHNYQTPEIFHCVSDVSGDSLQLAKEATKVDSEIIIQCGVYFMAETSKILNMDKKIIIPSLDAGCSLAASITGEDVINLKKENPGIPVVTYVNSSAEVKAETDICCTSSNALEVVN
;
A
#
# COMPACT_ATOMS: atom_id res chain seq x y z
N MET A 1 -4.12 3.64 22.02
CA MET A 1 -4.14 4.43 20.77
C MET A 1 -5.60 4.66 20.42
N ASP A 2 -6.06 5.90 20.47
CA ASP A 2 -7.46 6.26 20.33
C ASP A 2 -7.94 5.96 18.90
N ARG A 3 -8.90 5.02 18.77
CA ARG A 3 -9.54 4.64 17.51
C ARG A 3 -10.73 5.52 17.14
N SER A 4 -10.82 6.71 17.70
CA SER A 4 -11.80 7.71 17.27
C SER A 4 -11.34 8.40 15.98
N ILE A 5 -11.14 7.60 14.93
CA ILE A 5 -11.07 8.15 13.57
C ILE A 5 -12.50 8.60 13.25
N ASP A 6 -12.62 9.89 13.05
CA ASP A 6 -13.86 10.58 12.67
C ASP A 6 -14.53 9.86 11.50
N ARG A 7 -15.53 9.01 11.79
CA ARG A 7 -16.33 8.29 10.77
C ARG A 7 -17.28 9.22 10.01
N ASN A 8 -17.15 10.52 10.23
CA ASN A 8 -17.90 11.58 9.56
C ASN A 8 -17.20 12.22 8.35
N ILE A 9 -16.24 11.54 7.76
CA ILE A 9 -15.89 11.85 6.38
C ILE A 9 -17.10 11.37 5.58
N ASN A 10 -17.97 12.29 5.16
CA ASN A 10 -18.87 12.07 4.04
C ASN A 10 -18.03 11.41 2.96
N GLN A 11 -18.18 10.09 2.80
CA GLN A 11 -17.51 9.36 1.74
C GLN A 11 -18.03 9.97 0.44
N LEU A 12 -17.29 10.92 -0.10
CA LEU A 12 -17.53 11.44 -1.44
C LEU A 12 -17.47 10.20 -2.34
N HIS A 13 -18.62 9.83 -2.89
CA HIS A 13 -18.64 8.74 -3.84
C HIS A 13 -17.64 9.08 -4.95
N PRO A 14 -16.76 8.16 -5.37
CA PRO A 14 -15.67 8.46 -6.32
C PRO A 14 -16.17 9.19 -7.60
N SER A 15 -17.39 8.90 -8.05
CA SER A 15 -17.99 9.61 -9.20
C SER A 15 -18.16 11.11 -8.98
N LYS A 16 -18.43 11.57 -7.76
CA LYS A 16 -18.53 13.01 -7.47
C LYS A 16 -17.19 13.72 -7.67
N ILE A 17 -16.11 13.06 -7.36
CA ILE A 17 -14.76 13.61 -7.59
C ILE A 17 -14.51 13.77 -9.09
N LEU A 18 -14.93 12.82 -9.91
CA LEU A 18 -14.84 12.93 -11.37
C LEU A 18 -15.67 14.10 -11.90
N ASP A 19 -16.89 14.26 -11.38
CA ASP A 19 -17.78 15.39 -11.75
C ASP A 19 -17.15 16.75 -11.36
N GLU A 20 -16.61 16.87 -10.15
CA GLU A 20 -15.93 18.08 -9.67
C GLU A 20 -14.67 18.40 -10.49
N MET A 21 -13.95 17.38 -10.95
CA MET A 21 -12.76 17.53 -11.79
C MET A 21 -13.10 17.72 -13.28
N GLY A 22 -14.37 17.55 -13.67
CA GLY A 22 -14.82 17.62 -15.07
C GLY A 22 -14.25 16.49 -15.92
N ILE A 23 -13.96 15.31 -15.31
CA ILE A 23 -13.37 14.16 -15.99
C ILE A 23 -14.48 13.17 -16.34
N SER A 24 -14.67 12.93 -17.64
CA SER A 24 -15.57 11.91 -18.15
C SER A 24 -14.96 11.22 -19.35
N TRP A 25 -15.45 10.02 -19.65
CA TRP A 25 -15.01 9.30 -20.85
C TRP A 25 -15.42 10.06 -22.12
N ASN A 26 -14.46 10.28 -23.00
CA ASN A 26 -14.63 10.90 -24.32
C ASN A 26 -13.35 10.66 -25.17
N ASP A 27 -13.39 11.00 -26.46
CA ASP A 27 -12.29 10.79 -27.41
C ASP A 27 -10.97 11.43 -26.97
N ASN A 28 -11.03 12.55 -26.26
CA ASN A 28 -9.85 13.24 -25.74
C ASN A 28 -9.21 12.41 -24.60
N LEU A 29 -10.01 11.90 -23.65
CA LEU A 29 -9.51 11.07 -22.56
C LEU A 29 -9.02 9.73 -23.09
N GLU A 30 -9.69 9.12 -24.06
CA GLU A 30 -9.24 7.91 -24.74
C GLU A 30 -7.85 8.12 -25.34
N THR A 31 -7.66 9.18 -26.11
CA THR A 31 -6.36 9.53 -26.70
C THR A 31 -5.29 9.74 -25.63
N LYS A 32 -5.62 10.49 -24.57
CA LYS A 32 -4.72 10.81 -23.47
C LYS A 32 -4.27 9.58 -22.69
N THR A 33 -5.16 8.63 -22.49
CA THR A 33 -4.89 7.41 -21.72
C THR A 33 -4.45 6.21 -22.55
N SER A 34 -4.37 6.35 -23.88
CA SER A 34 -4.04 5.27 -24.81
C SER A 34 -2.74 4.52 -24.49
N LYS A 35 -1.70 5.26 -24.08
CA LYS A 35 -0.41 4.64 -23.66
C LYS A 35 -0.52 3.85 -22.35
N LEU A 36 -1.41 4.25 -21.45
CA LEU A 36 -1.68 3.51 -20.23
C LEU A 36 -2.48 2.24 -20.54
N TYR A 37 -3.48 2.37 -21.41
CA TYR A 37 -4.26 1.21 -21.87
C TYR A 37 -3.37 0.14 -22.51
N GLN A 38 -2.41 0.51 -23.34
CA GLN A 38 -1.48 -0.44 -23.97
C GLN A 38 -0.75 -1.32 -22.94
N LYS A 39 -0.51 -0.84 -21.71
CA LYS A 39 0.15 -1.62 -20.67
C LYS A 39 -0.75 -2.73 -20.11
N VAL A 40 -2.06 -2.57 -20.18
CA VAL A 40 -3.06 -3.46 -19.56
C VAL A 40 -4.02 -4.11 -20.57
N SER A 41 -3.92 -3.79 -21.84
CA SER A 41 -4.83 -4.26 -22.91
C SER A 41 -4.91 -5.78 -23.07
N ARG A 42 -3.94 -6.54 -22.54
CA ARG A 42 -3.97 -8.01 -22.55
C ARG A 42 -4.86 -8.61 -21.45
N VAL A 43 -5.21 -7.82 -20.43
CA VAL A 43 -5.96 -8.26 -19.26
C VAL A 43 -7.23 -7.45 -19.03
N ILE A 44 -7.30 -6.22 -19.50
CA ILE A 44 -8.49 -5.36 -19.45
C ILE A 44 -9.04 -5.21 -20.88
N PRO A 45 -10.23 -5.74 -21.17
CA PRO A 45 -10.89 -5.53 -22.46
C PRO A 45 -11.15 -4.06 -22.76
N ASP A 46 -11.13 -3.66 -24.03
CA ASP A 46 -11.35 -2.29 -24.47
C ASP A 46 -12.71 -1.73 -24.03
N ILE A 47 -13.73 -2.59 -23.98
CA ILE A 47 -15.07 -2.23 -23.50
C ILE A 47 -15.10 -1.82 -22.03
N GLU A 48 -14.15 -2.29 -21.23
CA GLU A 48 -14.04 -1.95 -19.80
C GLU A 48 -13.19 -0.70 -19.55
N TRP A 49 -12.32 -0.34 -20.47
CA TRP A 49 -11.42 0.79 -20.30
C TRP A 49 -12.13 2.11 -20.00
N PRO A 50 -13.30 2.43 -20.58
CA PRO A 50 -14.08 3.60 -20.23
C PRO A 50 -14.46 3.73 -18.75
N PHE A 51 -14.52 2.62 -18.01
CA PHE A 51 -14.81 2.64 -16.58
C PHE A 51 -13.57 2.94 -15.73
N PHE A 52 -12.38 2.54 -16.18
CA PHE A 52 -11.13 2.75 -15.45
C PHE A 52 -10.44 4.08 -15.78
N ALA A 53 -10.43 4.46 -17.05
CA ALA A 53 -9.65 5.59 -17.53
C ALA A 53 -9.95 6.93 -16.82
N PRO A 54 -11.20 7.31 -16.52
CA PRO A 54 -11.49 8.54 -15.78
C PRO A 54 -10.87 8.54 -14.37
N TYR A 55 -10.95 7.42 -13.64
CA TYR A 55 -10.36 7.31 -12.30
C TYR A 55 -8.84 7.31 -12.34
N ILE A 56 -8.24 6.60 -13.30
CA ILE A 56 -6.79 6.60 -13.51
C ILE A 56 -6.28 8.01 -13.77
N GLU A 57 -6.97 8.76 -14.62
CA GLU A 57 -6.62 10.14 -14.93
C GLU A 57 -6.74 11.03 -13.68
N ALA A 58 -7.87 10.93 -12.95
CA ALA A 58 -8.08 11.70 -11.73
C ALA A 58 -7.01 11.41 -10.67
N ILE A 59 -6.69 10.14 -10.45
CA ILE A 59 -5.64 9.73 -9.50
C ILE A 59 -4.28 10.30 -9.93
N ASN A 60 -3.93 10.22 -11.20
CA ASN A 60 -2.65 10.73 -11.70
C ASN A 60 -2.54 12.26 -11.62
N ILE A 61 -3.65 12.98 -11.77
CA ILE A 61 -3.71 14.44 -11.54
C ILE A 61 -3.53 14.73 -10.05
N LEU A 62 -4.38 14.16 -9.20
CA LEU A 62 -4.37 14.39 -7.75
C LEU A 62 -3.03 14.02 -7.11
N LYS A 63 -2.43 12.91 -7.55
CA LYS A 63 -1.10 12.49 -7.10
C LYS A 63 -0.05 13.58 -7.31
N LYS A 64 -0.03 14.19 -8.50
CA LYS A 64 0.87 15.30 -8.82
C LYS A 64 0.57 16.56 -8.03
N GLU A 65 -0.70 16.94 -7.94
CA GLU A 65 -1.12 18.13 -7.21
C GLU A 65 -0.80 18.05 -5.72
N LYS A 66 -0.91 16.85 -5.14
CA LYS A 66 -0.61 16.61 -3.71
C LYS A 66 0.86 16.30 -3.44
N GLY A 67 1.70 16.20 -4.44
CA GLY A 67 3.09 15.78 -4.28
C GLY A 67 3.20 14.39 -3.64
N ALA A 68 2.29 13.47 -3.99
CA ALA A 68 2.22 12.15 -3.40
C ALA A 68 2.87 11.08 -4.30
N THR A 69 3.46 10.05 -3.67
CA THR A 69 3.95 8.85 -4.37
C THR A 69 3.06 7.66 -4.06
N ILE A 70 2.70 6.89 -5.07
CA ILE A 70 1.92 5.66 -4.93
C ILE A 70 2.84 4.45 -5.03
N LEU A 71 2.90 3.67 -3.95
CA LEU A 71 3.59 2.39 -3.88
C LEU A 71 2.56 1.26 -4.00
N ALA A 72 2.71 0.36 -4.98
CA ALA A 72 1.76 -0.73 -5.21
C ALA A 72 2.41 -2.10 -5.05
N HIS A 73 1.79 -2.94 -4.22
CA HIS A 73 2.22 -4.33 -4.07
C HIS A 73 1.93 -5.14 -5.33
N ASN A 74 2.73 -6.17 -5.58
CA ASN A 74 2.61 -7.07 -6.74
C ASN A 74 1.24 -7.76 -6.88
N TYR A 75 0.42 -7.78 -5.83
CA TYR A 75 -0.93 -8.36 -5.85
C TYR A 75 -2.02 -7.37 -6.25
N GLN A 76 -1.66 -6.12 -6.52
CA GLN A 76 -2.64 -5.15 -6.98
C GLN A 76 -3.13 -5.48 -8.39
N THR A 77 -4.35 -5.02 -8.68
CA THR A 77 -4.95 -5.19 -10.01
C THR A 77 -4.15 -4.43 -11.08
N PRO A 78 -4.19 -4.88 -12.34
CA PRO A 78 -3.36 -4.32 -13.41
C PRO A 78 -3.47 -2.81 -13.58
N GLU A 79 -4.66 -2.25 -13.44
CA GLU A 79 -4.90 -0.81 -13.56
C GLU A 79 -4.22 -0.02 -12.44
N ILE A 80 -4.15 -0.55 -11.22
CA ILE A 80 -3.41 0.08 -10.12
C ILE A 80 -1.91 -0.09 -10.35
N PHE A 81 -1.48 -1.33 -10.60
CA PHE A 81 -0.07 -1.67 -10.74
C PHE A 81 0.62 -0.95 -11.89
N HIS A 82 -0.02 -0.90 -13.07
CA HIS A 82 0.61 -0.37 -14.30
C HIS A 82 0.23 1.07 -14.63
N CYS A 83 -0.91 1.58 -14.12
CA CYS A 83 -1.44 2.86 -14.59
C CYS A 83 -1.38 3.99 -13.57
N VAL A 84 -1.34 3.68 -12.26
CA VAL A 84 -1.30 4.73 -11.23
C VAL A 84 -0.10 4.64 -10.29
N SER A 85 0.50 3.45 -10.09
CA SER A 85 1.66 3.31 -9.22
C SER A 85 2.90 4.00 -9.79
N ASP A 86 3.74 4.52 -8.89
CA ASP A 86 5.06 5.06 -9.21
C ASP A 86 6.14 4.01 -8.98
N VAL A 87 5.98 3.19 -7.95
CA VAL A 87 6.86 2.08 -7.63
C VAL A 87 6.02 0.85 -7.31
N SER A 88 6.43 -0.29 -7.81
CA SER A 88 5.78 -1.57 -7.53
C SER A 88 6.81 -2.62 -7.09
N GLY A 89 6.39 -3.55 -6.23
CA GLY A 89 7.27 -4.57 -5.70
C GLY A 89 6.63 -5.42 -4.60
N ASP A 90 7.46 -6.22 -3.93
CA ASP A 90 7.07 -6.96 -2.74
C ASP A 90 7.07 -6.08 -1.48
N SER A 91 6.60 -6.64 -0.36
CA SER A 91 6.44 -5.92 0.90
C SER A 91 7.73 -5.25 1.40
N LEU A 92 8.86 -5.97 1.37
CA LEU A 92 10.13 -5.46 1.86
C LEU A 92 10.75 -4.45 0.88
N GLN A 93 10.64 -4.73 -0.42
CA GLN A 93 11.10 -3.83 -1.46
C GLN A 93 10.38 -2.49 -1.36
N LEU A 94 9.04 -2.48 -1.27
CA LEU A 94 8.26 -1.26 -1.15
C LEU A 94 8.59 -0.48 0.13
N ALA A 95 8.81 -1.15 1.25
CA ALA A 95 9.23 -0.50 2.49
C ALA A 95 10.59 0.21 2.34
N LYS A 96 11.55 -0.43 1.66
CA LYS A 96 12.85 0.17 1.34
C LYS A 96 12.73 1.32 0.33
N GLU A 97 11.90 1.16 -0.71
CA GLU A 97 11.67 2.24 -1.68
C GLU A 97 10.98 3.44 -1.04
N ALA A 98 10.07 3.23 -0.08
CA ALA A 98 9.45 4.30 0.69
C ALA A 98 10.48 5.25 1.34
N THR A 99 11.65 4.75 1.73
CA THR A 99 12.72 5.58 2.33
C THR A 99 13.46 6.46 1.31
N LYS A 100 13.36 6.12 0.03
CA LYS A 100 14.11 6.80 -1.05
C LYS A 100 13.29 7.86 -1.77
N VAL A 101 11.95 7.83 -1.65
CA VAL A 101 11.10 8.82 -2.31
C VAL A 101 11.13 10.15 -1.57
N ASP A 102 11.17 11.26 -2.30
CA ASP A 102 11.25 12.61 -1.72
C ASP A 102 9.89 13.12 -1.23
N SER A 103 8.77 12.55 -1.68
CA SER A 103 7.43 12.98 -1.31
C SER A 103 7.15 12.81 0.18
N GLU A 104 6.49 13.80 0.77
CA GLU A 104 6.01 13.75 2.15
C GLU A 104 4.79 12.83 2.32
N ILE A 105 4.05 12.58 1.24
CA ILE A 105 2.86 11.75 1.22
C ILE A 105 3.13 10.49 0.41
N ILE A 106 2.94 9.33 1.04
CA ILE A 106 3.02 8.02 0.39
C ILE A 106 1.66 7.34 0.51
N ILE A 107 1.13 6.88 -0.63
CA ILE A 107 -0.08 6.06 -0.68
C ILE A 107 0.37 4.61 -0.88
N GLN A 108 0.13 3.77 0.13
CA GLN A 108 0.50 2.36 0.12
C GLN A 108 -0.68 1.53 -0.38
N CYS A 109 -0.67 1.12 -1.65
CA CYS A 109 -1.62 0.17 -2.22
C CYS A 109 -1.16 -1.26 -1.90
N GLY A 110 -1.67 -1.80 -0.82
CA GLY A 110 -1.34 -3.11 -0.28
C GLY A 110 -2.14 -3.40 0.97
N VAL A 111 -1.66 -4.32 1.80
CA VAL A 111 -2.30 -4.67 3.06
C VAL A 111 -1.78 -3.82 4.23
N TYR A 112 -2.54 -3.78 5.32
CA TYR A 112 -2.35 -2.86 6.44
C TYR A 112 -0.94 -2.90 7.04
N PHE A 113 -0.37 -4.09 7.30
CA PHE A 113 0.97 -4.21 7.88
C PHE A 113 2.08 -3.60 6.99
N MET A 114 1.84 -3.50 5.67
CA MET A 114 2.81 -2.87 4.76
C MET A 114 2.84 -1.35 4.95
N ALA A 115 1.66 -0.74 5.16
CA ALA A 115 1.57 0.68 5.50
C ALA A 115 2.21 0.96 6.86
N GLU A 116 2.01 0.07 7.85
CA GLU A 116 2.68 0.15 9.16
C GLU A 116 4.20 0.07 9.01
N THR A 117 4.72 -0.89 8.23
CA THR A 117 6.16 -1.03 7.98
C THR A 117 6.72 0.21 7.28
N SER A 118 6.02 0.73 6.28
CA SER A 118 6.40 1.98 5.61
C SER A 118 6.42 3.16 6.58
N LYS A 119 5.48 3.22 7.53
CA LYS A 119 5.45 4.28 8.56
C LYS A 119 6.56 4.15 9.57
N ILE A 120 6.89 2.95 10.03
CA ILE A 120 8.01 2.69 10.94
C ILE A 120 9.33 3.17 10.34
N LEU A 121 9.54 2.94 9.05
CA LEU A 121 10.77 3.34 8.36
C LEU A 121 10.78 4.83 7.93
N ASN A 122 9.64 5.50 7.96
CA ASN A 122 9.48 6.88 7.49
C ASN A 122 8.62 7.70 8.46
N MET A 123 9.12 7.91 9.66
CA MET A 123 8.35 8.53 10.74
C MET A 123 7.86 9.94 10.42
N ASP A 124 8.59 10.70 9.61
CA ASP A 124 8.24 12.06 9.23
C ASP A 124 7.23 12.14 8.07
N LYS A 125 7.07 11.05 7.31
CA LYS A 125 6.17 11.01 6.15
C LYS A 125 4.74 10.63 6.55
N LYS A 126 3.77 11.13 5.80
CA LYS A 126 2.37 10.73 5.90
C LYS A 126 2.14 9.49 5.04
N ILE A 127 1.87 8.36 5.68
CA ILE A 127 1.52 7.11 5.01
C ILE A 127 0.00 6.96 5.01
N ILE A 128 -0.57 6.76 3.83
CA ILE A 128 -2.01 6.59 3.61
C ILE A 128 -2.24 5.20 3.01
N ILE A 129 -3.24 4.50 3.50
CA ILE A 129 -3.74 3.26 2.91
C ILE A 129 -5.17 3.48 2.42
N PRO A 130 -5.55 3.00 1.21
CA PRO A 130 -6.89 3.21 0.66
C PRO A 130 -8.02 2.57 1.47
N SER A 131 -7.76 1.44 2.16
CA SER A 131 -8.72 0.80 3.05
C SER A 131 -8.03 0.28 4.31
N LEU A 132 -8.60 0.59 5.47
CA LEU A 132 -8.13 0.04 6.76
C LEU A 132 -8.52 -1.43 6.93
N ASP A 133 -9.48 -1.92 6.14
CA ASP A 133 -9.92 -3.32 6.13
C ASP A 133 -9.05 -4.22 5.24
N ALA A 134 -8.03 -3.66 4.58
CA ALA A 134 -7.09 -4.40 3.77
C ALA A 134 -6.16 -5.25 4.67
N GLY A 135 -6.70 -6.33 5.23
CA GLY A 135 -6.03 -7.24 6.15
C GLY A 135 -5.21 -8.32 5.44
N CYS A 136 -4.45 -9.08 6.25
CA CYS A 136 -3.72 -10.24 5.82
C CYS A 136 -3.85 -11.33 6.90
N SER A 137 -4.41 -12.48 6.55
CA SER A 137 -4.62 -13.60 7.48
C SER A 137 -3.30 -14.13 8.07
N LEU A 138 -2.23 -14.10 7.28
CA LEU A 138 -0.90 -14.48 7.77
C LEU A 138 -0.39 -13.49 8.81
N ALA A 139 -0.50 -12.20 8.57
CA ALA A 139 -0.07 -11.19 9.54
C ALA A 139 -0.95 -11.17 10.82
N ALA A 140 -2.20 -11.61 10.72
CA ALA A 140 -3.13 -11.70 11.83
C ALA A 140 -3.03 -13.03 12.63
N SER A 141 -2.13 -13.95 12.23
CA SER A 141 -1.99 -15.26 12.90
C SER A 141 -1.25 -15.19 14.24
N ILE A 142 -0.61 -14.08 14.56
CA ILE A 142 0.11 -13.83 15.80
C ILE A 142 -0.11 -12.38 16.24
N THR A 143 -0.16 -12.16 17.56
CA THR A 143 -0.30 -10.85 18.19
C THR A 143 0.98 -10.45 18.94
N GLY A 144 1.11 -9.18 19.32
CA GLY A 144 2.20 -8.74 20.21
C GLY A 144 2.17 -9.44 21.56
N GLU A 145 0.98 -9.72 22.10
CA GLU A 145 0.81 -10.45 23.36
C GLU A 145 1.34 -11.89 23.25
N ASP A 146 1.13 -12.57 22.14
CA ASP A 146 1.68 -13.90 21.90
C ASP A 146 3.20 -13.88 21.95
N VAL A 147 3.83 -12.85 21.35
CA VAL A 147 5.30 -12.68 21.37
C VAL A 147 5.79 -12.42 22.81
N ILE A 148 5.09 -11.55 23.56
CA ILE A 148 5.42 -11.29 24.98
C ILE A 148 5.37 -12.58 25.80
N ASN A 149 4.35 -13.41 25.60
CA ASN A 149 4.20 -14.66 26.32
C ASN A 149 5.29 -15.66 25.95
N LEU A 150 5.61 -15.76 24.65
CA LEU A 150 6.71 -16.59 24.17
C LEU A 150 8.06 -16.20 24.78
N LYS A 151 8.36 -14.90 24.92
CA LYS A 151 9.55 -14.37 25.58
C LYS A 151 9.58 -14.69 27.07
N LYS A 152 8.45 -14.67 27.76
CA LYS A 152 8.38 -15.06 29.18
C LYS A 152 8.68 -16.54 29.39
N GLU A 153 8.20 -17.40 28.49
CA GLU A 153 8.42 -18.84 28.53
C GLU A 153 9.88 -19.22 28.16
N ASN A 154 10.53 -18.37 27.39
CA ASN A 154 11.88 -18.60 26.86
C ASN A 154 12.81 -17.40 27.15
N PRO A 155 13.15 -17.12 28.41
CA PRO A 155 13.90 -15.95 28.79
C PRO A 155 15.30 -15.93 28.17
N GLY A 156 15.67 -14.81 27.56
CA GLY A 156 16.99 -14.62 26.96
C GLY A 156 17.17 -15.19 25.56
N ILE A 157 16.13 -15.82 24.99
CA ILE A 157 16.18 -16.29 23.59
C ILE A 157 15.62 -15.19 22.67
N PRO A 158 16.38 -14.77 21.63
CA PRO A 158 15.93 -13.78 20.67
C PRO A 158 14.72 -14.28 19.86
N VAL A 159 13.74 -13.40 19.63
CA VAL A 159 12.59 -13.67 18.77
C VAL A 159 12.84 -13.11 17.37
N VAL A 160 12.85 -14.00 16.39
CA VAL A 160 12.95 -13.65 14.97
C VAL A 160 11.58 -13.82 14.32
N THR A 161 11.08 -12.78 13.68
CA THR A 161 9.74 -12.78 13.09
C THR A 161 9.79 -12.46 11.59
N TYR A 162 8.87 -13.03 10.84
CA TYR A 162 8.67 -12.68 9.44
C TYR A 162 8.18 -11.25 9.31
N VAL A 163 8.76 -10.49 8.38
CA VAL A 163 8.43 -9.06 8.17
C VAL A 163 6.95 -8.80 7.87
N ASN A 164 6.22 -9.79 7.34
CA ASN A 164 4.78 -9.72 7.11
C ASN A 164 4.01 -9.97 8.41
N SER A 165 4.16 -9.08 9.36
CA SER A 165 3.51 -9.05 10.67
C SER A 165 3.10 -7.63 11.01
N SER A 166 2.20 -7.45 11.99
CA SER A 166 1.75 -6.13 12.44
C SER A 166 2.86 -5.32 13.11
N ALA A 167 2.66 -4.00 13.24
CA ALA A 167 3.56 -3.14 14.00
C ALA A 167 3.65 -3.56 15.47
N GLU A 168 2.54 -4.04 16.05
CA GLU A 168 2.47 -4.56 17.41
C GLU A 168 3.40 -5.77 17.62
N VAL A 169 3.35 -6.73 16.70
CA VAL A 169 4.27 -7.90 16.70
C VAL A 169 5.72 -7.45 16.54
N LYS A 170 5.97 -6.49 15.63
CA LYS A 170 7.32 -5.95 15.40
C LYS A 170 7.90 -5.24 16.62
N ALA A 171 7.06 -4.57 17.41
CA ALA A 171 7.48 -3.88 18.63
C ALA A 171 8.06 -4.84 19.68
N GLU A 172 7.56 -6.08 19.71
CA GLU A 172 8.01 -7.12 20.64
C GLU A 172 9.07 -8.06 20.03
N THR A 173 9.37 -7.92 18.75
CA THR A 173 10.32 -8.74 18.01
C THR A 173 11.74 -8.17 18.11
N ASP A 174 12.73 -9.03 18.24
CA ASP A 174 14.14 -8.61 18.27
C ASP A 174 14.70 -8.40 16.86
N ILE A 175 14.35 -9.28 15.91
CA ILE A 175 14.80 -9.22 14.51
C ILE A 175 13.66 -9.56 13.56
N CYS A 176 13.44 -8.72 12.53
CA CYS A 176 12.55 -9.04 11.42
C CYS A 176 13.34 -9.53 10.21
N CYS A 177 12.89 -10.61 9.58
CA CYS A 177 13.48 -11.16 8.37
C CYS A 177 12.47 -11.52 7.31
N THR A 178 12.94 -11.93 6.15
CA THR A 178 12.14 -12.56 5.09
C THR A 178 12.61 -13.99 4.88
N SER A 179 11.86 -14.79 4.11
CA SER A 179 12.28 -16.14 3.74
C SER A 179 13.62 -16.17 2.99
N SER A 180 13.97 -15.10 2.28
CA SER A 180 15.21 -15.00 1.50
C SER A 180 16.47 -14.86 2.37
N ASN A 181 16.38 -14.29 3.58
CA ASN A 181 17.52 -14.05 4.46
C ASN A 181 17.37 -14.66 5.86
N ALA A 182 16.32 -15.45 6.09
CA ALA A 182 16.07 -16.07 7.40
C ALA A 182 17.25 -16.94 7.87
N LEU A 183 17.85 -17.70 6.95
CA LEU A 183 18.99 -18.57 7.28
C LEU A 183 20.21 -17.76 7.76
N GLU A 184 20.48 -16.61 7.13
CA GLU A 184 21.59 -15.73 7.51
C GLU A 184 21.34 -15.04 8.85
N VAL A 185 20.06 -14.76 9.16
CA VAL A 185 19.67 -14.10 10.42
C VAL A 185 19.74 -15.05 11.60
N VAL A 186 19.47 -16.35 11.39
CA VAL A 186 19.40 -17.35 12.48
C VAL A 186 20.77 -18.01 12.75
N ASN A 187 21.70 -18.01 11.80
CA ASN A 187 23.07 -18.54 11.96
C ASN A 187 24.03 -17.47 12.51
#